data_fa659ef66a7c9311c5649452a17e51b0
#
_entry.id   fa659ef66a7c9311c5649452a17e51b0
#
_cell.length_a   1.000
_cell.length_b   1.000
_cell.length_c   1.000
_cell.angle_alpha   90.00
_cell.angle_beta   90.00
_cell.angle_gamma   90.00
#
_symmetry.space_group_name_H-M   'P 1'
#
loop_
_entity.id
_entity.type
_entity.pdbx_description
1 polymer ?
#
loop_
_entity_poly.entity_id
_entity_poly.type
_entity_poly.pdbx_seq_one_letter_code
_entity_poly.pdbx_strand_id
1 'polypeptide(L)'
;MPYKDVCVCGNAAGGRVREDDPHGSDASSHDAGGTSPGMLKFLAEVVNATPLNNVPPKPLNFPANVRIETYPGRSAADVHFEGRGADIFFNYADTTQRTLGDWLFNWCVANCATYKIQGVIFGKRKWFSELHMGKVNENYQGGDHLNHIHIELNCDGANLR
;
A
#
# COMPACT_ATOMS: atom_id res chain seq x y z
N MET A 1 -17.57 -4.25 -11.07
CA MET A 1 -17.00 -4.42 -12.44
C MET A 1 -15.65 -5.10 -12.29
N PRO A 2 -15.19 -5.90 -13.25
CA PRO A 2 -13.87 -6.49 -13.18
C PRO A 2 -12.80 -5.39 -13.31
N TYR A 3 -11.69 -5.58 -12.58
CA TYR A 3 -10.50 -4.72 -12.68
C TYR A 3 -10.06 -4.58 -14.13
N LYS A 4 -9.77 -3.37 -14.53
CA LYS A 4 -9.15 -3.04 -15.82
C LYS A 4 -7.75 -2.52 -15.53
N ASP A 5 -6.75 -3.04 -16.23
CA ASP A 5 -5.41 -2.48 -16.16
C ASP A 5 -5.42 -1.07 -16.81
N VAL A 6 -5.31 -0.07 -15.96
CA VAL A 6 -5.29 1.34 -16.38
C VAL A 6 -3.88 1.92 -16.33
N CYS A 7 -2.92 1.11 -15.94
CA CYS A 7 -1.55 1.54 -15.76
C CYS A 7 -0.80 1.58 -17.10
N VAL A 8 -0.31 2.75 -17.46
CA VAL A 8 0.65 2.93 -18.56
C VAL A 8 2.05 2.95 -17.95
N CYS A 9 2.69 1.80 -17.88
CA CYS A 9 3.98 1.65 -17.24
C CYS A 9 5.12 2.07 -18.19
N GLY A 10 5.94 3.03 -17.77
CA GLY A 10 7.27 3.30 -18.33
C GLY A 10 8.32 2.32 -17.81
N ASN A 11 9.46 2.20 -18.44
CA ASN A 11 10.54 1.29 -18.03
C ASN A 11 11.23 1.77 -16.75
N ALA A 12 11.35 0.88 -15.74
CA ALA A 12 12.12 1.13 -14.53
C ALA A 12 13.63 1.15 -14.81
N ALA A 13 14.33 2.13 -14.27
CA ALA A 13 15.80 2.17 -14.27
C ALA A 13 16.32 1.89 -12.85
N GLY A 14 17.29 0.97 -12.72
CA GLY A 14 18.19 0.94 -11.58
C GLY A 14 17.77 0.13 -10.34
N GLY A 15 16.98 -0.93 -10.46
CA GLY A 15 16.79 -1.92 -9.36
C GLY A 15 15.95 -1.47 -8.17
N ARG A 16 15.43 -0.26 -8.18
CA ARG A 16 14.43 0.22 -7.21
C ARG A 16 13.03 -0.05 -7.71
N VAL A 17 12.08 -0.19 -6.79
CA VAL A 17 10.65 -0.17 -7.15
C VAL A 17 10.35 1.21 -7.72
N ARG A 18 9.92 1.28 -8.98
CA ARG A 18 9.55 2.54 -9.63
C ARG A 18 8.28 3.10 -8.97
N GLU A 19 8.25 4.40 -8.77
CA GLU A 19 7.02 5.10 -8.38
C GLU A 19 6.22 5.48 -9.62
N ASP A 20 4.96 5.11 -9.62
CA ASP A 20 3.99 5.53 -10.62
C ASP A 20 2.98 6.47 -9.95
N ASP A 21 3.00 7.73 -10.35
CA ASP A 21 2.02 8.71 -9.85
C ASP A 21 0.61 8.31 -10.29
N PRO A 22 -0.42 8.63 -9.50
CA PRO A 22 -1.80 8.50 -9.96
C PRO A 22 -1.98 9.28 -11.24
N HIS A 23 -2.61 8.66 -12.25
CA HIS A 23 -2.73 9.25 -13.59
C HIS A 23 -3.67 10.46 -13.68
N GLY A 24 -3.93 11.12 -12.56
CA GLY A 24 -4.38 12.49 -12.48
C GLY A 24 -5.86 12.74 -12.73
N SER A 25 -6.21 13.64 -13.64
CA SER A 25 -7.46 14.37 -13.63
C SER A 25 -8.59 13.79 -14.49
N ASP A 26 -8.36 12.74 -15.28
CA ASP A 26 -9.39 12.12 -16.11
C ASP A 26 -9.88 10.81 -15.47
N ALA A 27 -10.90 10.94 -14.61
CA ALA A 27 -11.53 9.84 -13.90
C ALA A 27 -12.01 8.71 -14.81
N SER A 28 -12.43 9.02 -16.02
CA SER A 28 -13.01 8.02 -16.93
C SER A 28 -11.97 7.12 -17.56
N SER A 29 -10.75 7.62 -17.79
CA SER A 29 -9.67 6.88 -18.43
C SER A 29 -8.83 6.05 -17.44
N HIS A 30 -8.89 6.41 -16.14
CA HIS A 30 -8.05 5.80 -15.11
C HIS A 30 -8.83 4.99 -14.07
N ASP A 31 -10.15 4.89 -14.24
CA ASP A 31 -11.01 4.05 -13.39
C ASP A 31 -10.74 2.56 -13.64
N ALA A 32 -10.06 1.93 -12.70
CA ALA A 32 -9.77 0.50 -12.77
C ALA A 32 -11.01 -0.39 -12.62
N GLY A 33 -12.13 0.14 -12.14
CA GLY A 33 -13.37 -0.59 -11.93
C GLY A 33 -13.32 -1.61 -10.78
N GLY A 34 -12.21 -1.72 -10.07
CA GLY A 34 -12.05 -2.65 -8.94
C GLY A 34 -10.61 -2.68 -8.40
N THR A 35 -10.44 -3.41 -7.31
CA THR A 35 -9.12 -3.67 -6.72
C THR A 35 -8.27 -4.55 -7.63
N SER A 36 -7.01 -4.21 -7.79
CA SER A 36 -6.10 -4.92 -8.70
C SER A 36 -5.78 -6.34 -8.21
N PRO A 37 -5.46 -7.28 -9.13
CA PRO A 37 -5.04 -8.63 -8.75
C PRO A 37 -3.86 -8.64 -7.78
N GLY A 38 -2.86 -7.80 -8.00
CA GLY A 38 -1.69 -7.72 -7.11
C GLY A 38 -2.01 -7.17 -5.73
N MET A 39 -2.93 -6.20 -5.61
CA MET A 39 -3.38 -5.73 -4.31
C MET A 39 -4.19 -6.80 -3.58
N LEU A 40 -5.07 -7.53 -4.27
CA LEU A 40 -5.79 -8.67 -3.68
C LEU A 40 -4.83 -9.76 -3.19
N LYS A 41 -3.80 -10.09 -3.98
CA LYS A 41 -2.74 -11.02 -3.59
C LYS A 41 -1.99 -10.53 -2.35
N PHE A 42 -1.54 -9.28 -2.33
CA PHE A 42 -0.88 -8.67 -1.18
C PHE A 42 -1.73 -8.78 0.09
N LEU A 43 -3.00 -8.38 0.00
CA LEU A 43 -3.91 -8.42 1.15
C LEU A 43 -4.14 -9.85 1.65
N ALA A 44 -4.31 -10.82 0.77
CA ALA A 44 -4.49 -12.22 1.14
C ALA A 44 -3.23 -12.82 1.80
N GLU A 45 -2.06 -12.57 1.24
CA GLU A 45 -0.81 -13.16 1.69
C GLU A 45 -0.22 -12.47 2.93
N VAL A 46 -0.36 -11.16 3.05
CA VAL A 46 0.31 -10.36 4.09
C VAL A 46 -0.62 -10.03 5.24
N VAL A 47 -1.83 -9.60 4.95
CA VAL A 47 -2.77 -9.13 5.97
C VAL A 47 -3.53 -10.30 6.60
N ASN A 48 -3.98 -11.25 5.79
CA ASN A 48 -4.74 -12.42 6.25
C ASN A 48 -3.88 -13.67 6.42
N ALA A 49 -2.63 -13.68 5.96
CA ALA A 49 -1.81 -14.88 5.97
C ALA A 49 -1.34 -15.26 7.37
N THR A 50 -1.34 -16.54 7.64
CA THR A 50 -0.55 -17.23 8.66
C THR A 50 0.94 -16.89 8.45
N PRO A 51 1.79 -16.96 9.50
CA PRO A 51 3.15 -16.42 9.46
C PRO A 51 3.89 -16.84 8.20
N LEU A 52 4.29 -15.87 7.39
CA LEU A 52 5.21 -16.08 6.28
C LEU A 52 6.56 -16.48 6.88
N ASN A 53 7.07 -17.64 6.48
CA ASN A 53 8.39 -18.10 6.87
C ASN A 53 9.42 -17.02 6.50
N ASN A 54 10.24 -16.58 7.46
CA ASN A 54 11.31 -15.57 7.37
C ASN A 54 10.90 -14.10 7.48
N VAL A 55 9.70 -13.79 7.89
CA VAL A 55 9.30 -12.44 8.29
C VAL A 55 9.33 -12.35 9.81
N PRO A 56 9.65 -11.20 10.44
CA PRO A 56 9.48 -11.03 11.86
C PRO A 56 8.11 -11.58 12.27
N PRO A 57 8.00 -12.37 13.34
CA PRO A 57 6.76 -13.04 13.66
C PRO A 57 5.63 -12.03 13.69
N LYS A 58 4.56 -12.33 12.96
CA LYS A 58 3.32 -11.55 12.99
C LYS A 58 2.92 -11.42 14.46
N PRO A 59 2.66 -10.21 14.96
CA PRO A 59 2.21 -10.05 16.33
C PRO A 59 1.02 -10.98 16.59
N LEU A 60 1.04 -11.71 17.70
CA LEU A 60 0.07 -12.77 18.05
C LEU A 60 -1.40 -12.33 17.96
N ASN A 61 -1.68 -11.02 17.89
CA ASN A 61 -3.00 -10.42 17.91
C ASN A 61 -3.35 -9.63 16.64
N PHE A 62 -2.81 -9.97 15.48
CA PHE A 62 -3.24 -9.34 14.24
C PHE A 62 -4.72 -9.67 14.01
N PRO A 63 -5.64 -8.68 14.01
CA PRO A 63 -7.08 -8.95 13.98
C PRO A 63 -7.48 -9.71 12.73
N ALA A 64 -8.27 -10.78 12.90
CA ALA A 64 -8.81 -11.53 11.76
C ALA A 64 -9.76 -10.66 10.89
N ASN A 65 -10.35 -9.63 11.47
CA ASN A 65 -11.37 -8.76 10.86
C ASN A 65 -10.94 -7.29 10.88
N VAL A 66 -9.73 -6.99 10.42
CA VAL A 66 -9.30 -5.59 10.25
C VAL A 66 -10.10 -4.96 9.11
N ARG A 67 -10.58 -3.73 9.30
CA ARG A 67 -11.23 -2.97 8.23
C ARG A 67 -10.19 -2.61 7.18
N ILE A 68 -10.52 -2.86 5.91
CA ILE A 68 -9.68 -2.55 4.75
C ILE A 68 -10.54 -1.80 3.74
N GLU A 69 -10.03 -0.69 3.24
CA GLU A 69 -10.61 0.03 2.10
C GLU A 69 -9.61 0.01 0.94
N THR A 70 -10.13 -0.21 -0.26
CA THR A 70 -9.38 -0.24 -1.50
C THR A 70 -10.09 0.62 -2.55
N TYR A 71 -10.37 0.10 -3.73
CA TYR A 71 -11.18 0.77 -4.75
C TYR A 71 -12.60 1.12 -4.20
N PRO A 72 -13.18 2.28 -4.55
CA PRO A 72 -12.69 3.29 -5.50
C PRO A 72 -11.81 4.40 -4.90
N GLY A 73 -11.63 4.48 -3.59
CA GLY A 73 -10.97 5.61 -2.95
C GLY A 73 -11.85 6.89 -2.95
N ARG A 74 -11.20 8.06 -2.79
CA ARG A 74 -11.90 9.35 -2.59
C ARG A 74 -11.93 10.25 -3.82
N SER A 75 -11.02 10.05 -4.77
CA SER A 75 -10.92 10.89 -5.97
C SER A 75 -10.29 10.15 -7.13
N ALA A 76 -10.50 10.68 -8.34
CA ALA A 76 -9.90 10.17 -9.56
C ALA A 76 -8.35 10.31 -9.63
N ALA A 77 -7.78 11.17 -8.79
CA ALA A 77 -6.33 11.34 -8.67
C ALA A 77 -5.74 10.49 -7.54
N ASP A 78 -6.40 9.39 -7.20
CA ASP A 78 -6.04 8.53 -6.07
C ASP A 78 -5.61 7.15 -6.59
N VAL A 79 -4.55 6.60 -6.04
CA VAL A 79 -4.09 5.23 -6.35
C VAL A 79 -5.15 4.17 -6.04
N HIS A 80 -6.08 4.44 -5.13
CA HIS A 80 -7.24 3.59 -4.87
C HIS A 80 -8.17 3.49 -6.08
N PHE A 81 -8.37 4.60 -6.79
CA PHE A 81 -9.18 4.64 -8.00
C PHE A 81 -8.58 3.80 -9.13
N GLU A 82 -7.26 3.66 -9.13
CA GLU A 82 -6.51 2.77 -10.02
C GLU A 82 -6.42 1.33 -9.48
N GLY A 83 -7.09 1.03 -8.37
CA GLY A 83 -7.14 -0.31 -7.77
C GLY A 83 -5.85 -0.78 -7.11
N ARG A 84 -4.84 0.08 -6.95
CA ARG A 84 -3.51 -0.27 -6.44
C ARG A 84 -3.16 0.36 -5.09
N GLY A 85 -4.14 1.02 -4.45
CA GLY A 85 -4.07 1.54 -3.09
C GLY A 85 -4.87 0.69 -2.11
N ALA A 86 -4.42 0.62 -0.85
CA ALA A 86 -5.16 0.03 0.25
C ALA A 86 -4.94 0.81 1.55
N ASP A 87 -6.06 1.06 2.25
CA ASP A 87 -6.08 1.60 3.60
C ASP A 87 -6.47 0.48 4.57
N ILE A 88 -5.60 0.18 5.52
CA ILE A 88 -5.83 -0.82 6.57
C ILE A 88 -5.94 -0.06 7.90
N PHE A 89 -7.08 -0.18 8.56
CA PHE A 89 -7.42 0.68 9.68
C PHE A 89 -6.79 0.22 10.98
N PHE A 90 -5.85 1.02 11.48
CA PHE A 90 -5.22 0.92 12.79
C PHE A 90 -5.23 2.30 13.45
N ASN A 91 -5.78 2.40 14.66
CA ASN A 91 -5.76 3.64 15.41
C ASN A 91 -4.36 3.89 15.98
N TYR A 92 -3.67 4.93 15.50
CA TYR A 92 -2.32 5.29 15.95
C TYR A 92 -2.27 5.70 17.44
N ALA A 93 -3.36 6.19 18.01
CA ALA A 93 -3.45 6.54 19.44
C ALA A 93 -3.55 5.29 20.34
N ASP A 94 -4.04 4.17 19.82
CA ASP A 94 -4.09 2.89 20.53
C ASP A 94 -2.73 2.18 20.39
N THR A 95 -2.09 1.89 21.53
CA THR A 95 -0.73 1.32 21.53
C THR A 95 -0.66 -0.05 20.85
N THR A 96 -1.67 -0.89 21.04
CA THR A 96 -1.71 -2.23 20.42
C THR A 96 -1.86 -2.12 18.92
N GLN A 97 -2.82 -1.32 18.45
CA GLN A 97 -3.05 -1.12 17.03
C GLN A 97 -1.89 -0.40 16.36
N ARG A 98 -1.28 0.60 17.03
CA ARG A 98 -0.06 1.25 16.54
C ARG A 98 1.08 0.27 16.37
N THR A 99 1.29 -0.65 17.31
CA THR A 99 2.32 -1.69 17.19
C THR A 99 2.09 -2.57 15.96
N LEU A 100 0.84 -2.92 15.65
CA LEU A 100 0.49 -3.68 14.44
C LEU A 100 0.74 -2.88 13.17
N GLY A 101 0.33 -1.62 13.15
CA GLY A 101 0.57 -0.72 12.01
C GLY A 101 2.06 -0.47 11.78
N ASP A 102 2.84 -0.26 12.83
CA ASP A 102 4.30 -0.10 12.75
C ASP A 102 4.99 -1.37 12.25
N TRP A 103 4.53 -2.54 12.71
CA TRP A 103 5.02 -3.82 12.19
C TRP A 103 4.75 -3.94 10.68
N LEU A 104 3.52 -3.67 10.25
CA LEU A 104 3.14 -3.75 8.84
C LEU A 104 3.90 -2.73 7.99
N PHE A 105 4.09 -1.50 8.49
CA PHE A 105 4.90 -0.48 7.84
C PHE A 105 6.33 -0.98 7.57
N ASN A 106 7.00 -1.48 8.61
CA ASN A 106 8.37 -1.99 8.50
C ASN A 106 8.45 -3.20 7.57
N TRP A 107 7.46 -4.08 7.64
CA TRP A 107 7.39 -5.25 6.78
C TRP A 107 7.24 -4.86 5.30
N CYS A 108 6.35 -3.91 4.99
CA CYS A 108 6.15 -3.41 3.63
C CYS A 108 7.43 -2.78 3.05
N VAL A 109 8.12 -1.97 3.83
CA VAL A 109 9.41 -1.36 3.42
C VAL A 109 10.45 -2.44 3.13
N ALA A 110 10.59 -3.44 4.02
CA ALA A 110 11.57 -4.52 3.87
C ALA A 110 11.26 -5.46 2.68
N ASN A 111 9.99 -5.61 2.31
CA ASN A 111 9.55 -6.52 1.26
C ASN A 111 9.02 -5.81 0.00
N CYS A 112 9.33 -4.52 -0.14
CA CYS A 112 8.78 -3.69 -1.23
C CYS A 112 9.05 -4.27 -2.61
N ALA A 113 10.21 -4.89 -2.85
CA ALA A 113 10.56 -5.47 -4.14
C ALA A 113 9.66 -6.66 -4.53
N THR A 114 9.20 -7.45 -3.56
CA THR A 114 8.38 -8.65 -3.80
C THR A 114 7.00 -8.29 -4.34
N TYR A 115 6.35 -7.32 -3.73
CA TYR A 115 4.99 -6.89 -4.10
C TYR A 115 4.98 -5.60 -4.94
N LYS A 116 6.16 -5.04 -5.25
CA LYS A 116 6.30 -3.76 -5.93
C LYS A 116 5.59 -2.62 -5.18
N ILE A 117 5.75 -2.61 -3.85
CA ILE A 117 5.23 -1.53 -3.01
C ILE A 117 6.04 -0.28 -3.28
N GLN A 118 5.39 0.78 -3.69
CA GLN A 118 6.02 2.07 -3.96
C GLN A 118 5.90 3.06 -2.82
N GLY A 119 4.88 2.95 -1.98
CA GLY A 119 4.61 3.89 -0.90
C GLY A 119 3.93 3.26 0.29
N VAL A 120 4.29 3.73 1.49
CA VAL A 120 3.65 3.37 2.75
C VAL A 120 3.60 4.60 3.66
N ILE A 121 2.44 4.88 4.24
CA ILE A 121 2.25 5.97 5.20
C ILE A 121 1.48 5.45 6.42
N PHE A 122 2.00 5.69 7.61
CA PHE A 122 1.30 5.38 8.86
C PHE A 122 1.73 6.32 9.99
N GLY A 123 0.76 6.94 10.63
CA GLY A 123 1.03 7.84 11.73
C GLY A 123 1.91 9.02 11.31
N LYS A 124 3.10 9.10 11.90
CA LYS A 124 4.11 10.13 11.60
C LYS A 124 5.24 9.64 10.70
N ARG A 125 5.07 8.48 10.07
CA ARG A 125 6.07 7.85 9.22
C ARG A 125 5.57 7.78 7.78
N LYS A 126 6.46 8.14 6.85
CA LYS A 126 6.21 8.07 5.40
C LYS A 126 7.43 7.50 4.70
N TRP A 127 7.21 6.55 3.81
CA TRP A 127 8.23 5.98 2.96
C TRP A 127 7.71 5.87 1.52
N PHE A 128 8.56 6.26 0.58
CA PHE A 128 8.36 6.03 -0.84
C PHE A 128 9.66 5.53 -1.46
N SER A 129 9.57 4.62 -2.42
CA SER A 129 10.70 3.87 -2.95
C SER A 129 11.74 4.74 -3.67
N GLU A 130 11.32 5.80 -4.35
CA GLU A 130 12.19 6.75 -5.05
C GLU A 130 12.31 8.09 -4.31
N LEU A 131 11.19 8.59 -3.80
CA LEU A 131 11.19 9.81 -2.98
C LEU A 131 12.10 9.62 -1.77
N HIS A 132 12.99 10.60 -1.55
CA HIS A 132 14.02 10.52 -0.50
C HIS A 132 14.93 9.28 -0.60
N MET A 133 15.11 8.74 -1.82
CA MET A 133 15.97 7.57 -2.07
C MET A 133 15.59 6.35 -1.20
N GLY A 134 14.30 6.14 -0.99
CA GLY A 134 13.79 5.02 -0.19
C GLY A 134 14.06 5.13 1.31
N LYS A 135 14.35 6.32 1.84
CA LYS A 135 14.51 6.55 3.28
C LYS A 135 13.17 6.82 3.94
N VAL A 136 13.01 6.34 5.17
CA VAL A 136 11.84 6.65 5.98
C VAL A 136 11.90 8.10 6.48
N ASN A 137 10.85 8.87 6.24
CA ASN A 137 10.61 10.13 6.93
C ASN A 137 9.88 9.84 8.24
N GLU A 138 10.57 10.00 9.38
CA GLU A 138 10.05 9.74 10.73
C GLU A 138 9.26 10.93 11.31
N ASN A 139 9.20 12.05 10.60
CA ASN A 139 8.55 13.28 11.05
C ASN A 139 7.50 13.79 10.06
N TYR A 140 6.78 12.87 9.42
CA TYR A 140 5.71 13.22 8.51
C TYR A 140 4.57 13.94 9.25
N GLN A 141 4.17 15.10 8.74
CA GLN A 141 3.21 15.99 9.40
C GLN A 141 1.77 15.87 8.85
N GLY A 142 1.52 14.97 7.91
CA GLY A 142 0.18 14.70 7.42
C GLY A 142 -0.68 14.05 8.51
N GLY A 143 -1.82 14.68 8.84
CA GLY A 143 -2.69 14.23 9.93
C GLY A 143 -3.68 13.13 9.55
N ASP A 144 -3.81 12.80 8.30
CA ASP A 144 -4.85 11.93 7.73
C ASP A 144 -4.53 10.43 7.82
N HIS A 145 -3.31 10.04 8.21
CA HIS A 145 -2.89 8.65 8.38
C HIS A 145 -2.75 8.21 9.86
N LEU A 146 -3.48 8.89 10.78
CA LEU A 146 -3.50 8.54 12.21
C LEU A 146 -4.51 7.43 12.55
N ASN A 147 -5.36 7.03 11.62
CA ASN A 147 -6.37 6.00 11.82
C ASN A 147 -6.26 4.83 10.83
N HIS A 148 -5.31 4.86 9.92
CA HIS A 148 -5.04 3.79 8.97
C HIS A 148 -3.61 3.81 8.48
N ILE A 149 -3.11 2.67 8.05
CA ILE A 149 -1.91 2.57 7.23
C ILE A 149 -2.33 2.57 5.76
N HIS A 150 -1.74 3.47 4.99
CA HIS A 150 -1.92 3.56 3.54
C HIS A 150 -0.77 2.84 2.84
N ILE A 151 -1.07 1.98 1.87
CA ILE A 151 -0.10 1.18 1.11
C ILE A 151 -0.40 1.35 -0.37
N GLU A 152 0.63 1.63 -1.15
CA GLU A 152 0.54 1.76 -2.61
C GLU A 152 1.43 0.74 -3.31
N LEU A 153 0.86 0.05 -4.29
CA LEU A 153 1.64 -0.70 -5.28
C LEU A 153 1.91 0.18 -6.50
N ASN A 154 3.03 -0.04 -7.18
CA ASN A 154 3.19 0.51 -8.52
C ASN A 154 2.37 -0.29 -9.55
N CYS A 155 2.40 0.12 -10.81
CA CYS A 155 1.63 -0.54 -11.86
C CYS A 155 2.04 -2.01 -12.07
N ASP A 156 3.33 -2.32 -11.99
CA ASP A 156 3.80 -3.71 -12.08
C ASP A 156 3.27 -4.54 -10.92
N GLY A 157 3.24 -3.95 -9.71
CA GLY A 157 2.67 -4.57 -8.50
C GLY A 157 1.17 -4.82 -8.62
N ALA A 158 0.43 -3.88 -9.21
CA ALA A 158 -1.01 -4.03 -9.43
C ALA A 158 -1.35 -5.25 -10.30
N ASN A 159 -0.46 -5.63 -11.21
CA ASN A 159 -0.65 -6.74 -12.15
C ASN A 159 -0.01 -8.07 -11.71
N LEU A 160 0.59 -8.16 -10.52
CA LEU A 160 1.07 -9.41 -9.95
C LEU A 160 -0.09 -10.40 -9.76
N ARG A 161 0.12 -11.66 -10.18
CA ARG A 161 -0.83 -12.77 -10.03
C ARG A 161 -0.29 -13.89 -9.16
#